data_66ec1f3d5cf072559a915af8b24c431f
#
_entry.id   66ec1f3d5cf072559a915af8b24c431f
#
_cell.length_a   1.000
_cell.length_b   1.000
_cell.length_c   1.000
_cell.angle_alpha   90.00
_cell.angle_beta   90.00
_cell.angle_gamma   90.00
#
_symmetry.space_group_name_H-M   'P 1'
#
loop_
_entity.id
_entity.type
_entity.pdbx_description
1 polymer ?
#
loop_
_entity_poly.entity_id
_entity_poly.type
_entity_poly.pdbx_seq_one_letter_code
_entity_poly.pdbx_strand_id
1 'polypeptide(L)'
;MTKFAYFCGHEQWHPEELVEHARIAEEAGFDMAVVSEHFHPWVDDNSASGFAFSTIGAMAAVTSRLEFATGVTTPLFRYHPAVVAQAAATLDRLSGGRFTLGVGTGENINEGPLGYEFPAYAERNARMRESLQIMRRLLDGEKLTFDGEYYRTDRAKLYSPPFGPVPILLAAGGPKSAQLAGEMAQGVVTSVKDPQETRERVIEPLRIAAGSDDPTVLATRWSLFAANDEEAWEALHSWRGLRAPGRLEAVDPATLRERADELPREEVLGRYTLVNDASEIVAAYRPLVTDLGADIVTFQMASLDQPALIRLIGSEVLPELRSL
;
A
#
# COMPACT_ATOMS: atom_id res chain seq x y z
N MET A 1 6.82 10.61 -16.53
CA MET A 1 5.72 11.48 -15.98
C MET A 1 5.16 10.75 -14.77
N THR A 2 5.05 11.45 -13.65
CA THR A 2 4.55 10.89 -12.39
C THR A 2 3.08 10.50 -12.50
N LYS A 3 2.74 9.28 -12.08
CA LYS A 3 1.37 8.79 -11.92
C LYS A 3 0.82 9.19 -10.56
N PHE A 4 -0.49 9.44 -10.49
CA PHE A 4 -1.18 9.80 -9.25
C PHE A 4 -2.19 8.73 -8.86
N ALA A 5 -2.07 8.24 -7.64
CA ALA A 5 -2.88 7.15 -7.13
C ALA A 5 -3.82 7.59 -6.00
N TYR A 6 -5.05 7.09 -6.04
CA TYR A 6 -5.99 7.14 -4.93
C TYR A 6 -5.75 5.95 -3.99
N PHE A 7 -5.72 6.19 -2.67
CA PHE A 7 -5.62 5.13 -1.67
C PHE A 7 -6.99 4.62 -1.23
N CYS A 8 -7.26 3.36 -1.50
CA CYS A 8 -8.47 2.65 -1.10
C CYS A 8 -8.25 1.95 0.23
N GLY A 9 -8.60 2.61 1.34
CA GLY A 9 -8.42 2.09 2.68
C GLY A 9 -9.58 1.23 3.14
N HIS A 10 -9.39 -0.08 3.18
CA HIS A 10 -10.38 -1.03 3.72
C HIS A 10 -10.67 -0.82 5.21
N GLU A 11 -9.79 -0.15 5.93
CA GLU A 11 -9.95 0.11 7.35
C GLU A 11 -11.03 1.15 7.63
N GLN A 12 -11.35 1.99 6.65
CA GLN A 12 -12.35 3.04 6.74
C GLN A 12 -13.64 2.72 5.98
N TRP A 13 -13.55 2.00 4.85
CA TRP A 13 -14.65 1.81 3.91
C TRP A 13 -14.91 0.34 3.62
N HIS A 14 -16.19 -0.02 3.52
CA HIS A 14 -16.57 -1.37 3.07
C HIS A 14 -16.23 -1.59 1.58
N PRO A 15 -16.08 -2.86 1.15
CA PRO A 15 -15.69 -3.18 -0.23
C PRO A 15 -16.56 -2.55 -1.31
N GLU A 16 -17.88 -2.49 -1.12
CA GLU A 16 -18.82 -1.89 -2.06
C GLU A 16 -18.63 -0.38 -2.23
N GLU A 17 -18.27 0.34 -1.15
CA GLU A 17 -17.94 1.76 -1.18
C GLU A 17 -16.63 1.99 -1.92
N LEU A 18 -15.62 1.16 -1.66
CA LEU A 18 -14.32 1.24 -2.34
C LEU A 18 -14.42 0.96 -3.84
N VAL A 19 -15.32 0.06 -4.28
CA VAL A 19 -15.59 -0.16 -5.71
C VAL A 19 -16.16 1.10 -6.34
N GLU A 20 -17.07 1.80 -5.68
CA GLU A 20 -17.60 3.08 -6.16
C GLU A 20 -16.53 4.19 -6.12
N HIS A 21 -15.69 4.25 -5.08
CA HIS A 21 -14.58 5.20 -5.01
C HIS A 21 -13.58 5.00 -6.16
N ALA A 22 -13.28 3.76 -6.54
CA ALA A 22 -12.41 3.47 -7.69
C ALA A 22 -13.01 3.99 -9.01
N ARG A 23 -14.34 3.84 -9.20
CA ARG A 23 -15.04 4.40 -10.36
C ARG A 23 -14.95 5.92 -10.40
N ILE A 24 -15.20 6.58 -9.26
CA ILE A 24 -15.09 8.05 -9.13
C ILE A 24 -13.64 8.50 -9.36
N ALA A 25 -12.65 7.78 -8.84
CA ALA A 25 -11.23 8.10 -9.04
C ALA A 25 -10.83 8.02 -10.52
N GLU A 26 -11.29 6.99 -11.26
CA GLU A 26 -11.08 6.92 -12.70
C GLU A 26 -11.69 8.10 -13.45
N GLU A 27 -12.93 8.49 -13.09
CA GLU A 27 -13.62 9.64 -13.68
C GLU A 27 -12.93 10.97 -13.34
N ALA A 28 -12.40 11.08 -12.12
CA ALA A 28 -11.64 12.25 -11.66
C ALA A 28 -10.22 12.33 -12.25
N GLY A 29 -9.78 11.31 -13.00
CA GLY A 29 -8.52 11.33 -13.71
C GLY A 29 -7.32 10.76 -12.94
N PHE A 30 -7.53 10.02 -11.87
CA PHE A 30 -6.45 9.25 -11.24
C PHE A 30 -5.94 8.16 -12.18
N ASP A 31 -4.65 7.85 -12.06
CA ASP A 31 -3.98 6.84 -12.87
C ASP A 31 -4.04 5.45 -12.23
N MET A 32 -4.10 5.39 -10.88
CA MET A 32 -4.04 4.13 -10.12
C MET A 32 -4.90 4.19 -8.85
N ALA A 33 -5.36 3.02 -8.40
CA ALA A 33 -5.86 2.79 -7.04
C ALA A 33 -4.89 1.88 -6.27
N VAL A 34 -4.42 2.33 -5.11
CA VAL A 34 -3.61 1.54 -4.18
C VAL A 34 -4.52 1.06 -3.06
N VAL A 35 -4.66 -0.25 -2.92
CA VAL A 35 -5.66 -0.88 -2.04
C VAL A 35 -4.99 -1.49 -0.82
N SER A 36 -5.38 -1.07 0.39
CA SER A 36 -4.87 -1.67 1.63
C SER A 36 -5.28 -3.13 1.76
N GLU A 37 -4.43 -3.94 2.40
CA GLU A 37 -4.67 -5.36 2.62
C GLU A 37 -4.42 -5.70 4.09
N HIS A 38 -5.50 -5.84 4.83
CA HIS A 38 -5.53 -6.13 6.26
C HIS A 38 -6.49 -7.27 6.59
N PHE A 39 -6.19 -8.03 7.65
CA PHE A 39 -7.12 -8.95 8.26
C PHE A 39 -7.92 -8.26 9.37
N HIS A 40 -7.23 -7.50 10.24
CA HIS A 40 -7.83 -6.62 11.22
C HIS A 40 -7.62 -5.15 10.86
N PRO A 41 -8.62 -4.26 11.13
CA PRO A 41 -8.43 -2.81 11.04
C PRO A 41 -7.54 -2.28 12.17
N TRP A 42 -7.24 -0.98 12.16
CA TRP A 42 -6.42 -0.35 13.20
C TRP A 42 -7.17 -0.06 14.51
N VAL A 43 -8.50 -0.04 14.46
CA VAL A 43 -9.39 0.11 15.61
C VAL A 43 -10.61 -0.80 15.43
N ASP A 44 -11.24 -1.20 16.53
CA ASP A 44 -12.34 -2.18 16.54
C ASP A 44 -13.73 -1.57 16.37
N ASP A 45 -13.86 -0.24 16.41
CA ASP A 45 -15.12 0.47 16.32
C ASP A 45 -15.26 1.24 14.99
N ASN A 46 -16.42 1.18 14.34
CA ASN A 46 -16.75 1.85 13.08
C ASN A 46 -15.63 1.72 12.01
N SER A 47 -15.06 0.52 11.92
CA SER A 47 -13.99 0.20 10.99
C SER A 47 -14.34 -1.05 10.19
N ALA A 48 -13.68 -1.22 9.05
CA ALA A 48 -13.88 -2.32 8.15
C ALA A 48 -12.56 -3.04 7.84
N SER A 49 -12.62 -4.22 7.24
CA SER A 49 -11.45 -4.93 6.74
C SER A 49 -11.91 -5.92 5.66
N GLY A 50 -11.96 -5.46 4.41
CA GLY A 50 -12.35 -6.26 3.27
C GLY A 50 -11.18 -7.06 2.70
N PHE A 51 -11.46 -8.12 1.93
CA PHE A 51 -10.45 -8.92 1.27
C PHE A 51 -9.98 -8.25 -0.04
N ALA A 52 -8.80 -7.66 -0.03
CA ALA A 52 -8.28 -6.79 -1.09
C ALA A 52 -8.32 -7.41 -2.49
N PHE A 53 -7.96 -8.68 -2.65
CA PHE A 53 -7.96 -9.33 -3.97
C PHE A 53 -9.37 -9.43 -4.58
N SER A 54 -10.40 -9.68 -3.75
CA SER A 54 -11.79 -9.68 -4.22
C SER A 54 -12.27 -8.28 -4.58
N THR A 55 -11.95 -7.29 -3.76
CA THR A 55 -12.31 -5.88 -3.98
C THR A 55 -11.65 -5.34 -5.24
N ILE A 56 -10.36 -5.60 -5.47
CA ILE A 56 -9.64 -5.19 -6.69
C ILE A 56 -10.27 -5.86 -7.93
N GLY A 57 -10.65 -7.14 -7.83
CA GLY A 57 -11.34 -7.83 -8.92
C GLY A 57 -12.67 -7.16 -9.30
N ALA A 58 -13.45 -6.72 -8.31
CA ALA A 58 -14.69 -5.97 -8.52
C ALA A 58 -14.41 -4.56 -9.10
N MET A 59 -13.39 -3.83 -8.60
CA MET A 59 -12.96 -2.54 -9.13
C MET A 59 -12.55 -2.65 -10.60
N ALA A 60 -11.79 -3.70 -10.96
CA ALA A 60 -11.34 -3.94 -12.33
C ALA A 60 -12.50 -4.16 -13.31
N ALA A 61 -13.62 -4.71 -12.84
CA ALA A 61 -14.82 -4.95 -13.65
C ALA A 61 -15.63 -3.68 -13.95
N VAL A 62 -15.48 -2.62 -13.14
CA VAL A 62 -16.23 -1.35 -13.29
C VAL A 62 -15.36 -0.20 -13.79
N THR A 63 -14.07 -0.44 -14.07
CA THR A 63 -13.11 0.54 -14.57
C THR A 63 -12.41 0.03 -15.84
N SER A 64 -11.90 0.94 -16.65
CA SER A 64 -11.30 0.61 -17.94
C SER A 64 -9.83 1.01 -18.08
N ARG A 65 -9.38 2.03 -17.34
CA ARG A 65 -8.04 2.60 -17.43
C ARG A 65 -7.27 2.56 -16.11
N LEU A 66 -8.00 2.62 -14.98
CA LEU A 66 -7.42 2.69 -13.65
C LEU A 66 -6.52 1.48 -13.40
N GLU A 67 -5.27 1.72 -13.07
CA GLU A 67 -4.33 0.69 -12.64
C GLU A 67 -4.57 0.34 -11.16
N PHE A 68 -4.10 -0.81 -10.72
CA PHE A 68 -4.29 -1.28 -9.34
C PHE A 68 -2.99 -1.73 -8.72
N ALA A 69 -2.81 -1.44 -7.44
CA ALA A 69 -1.75 -2.04 -6.63
C ALA A 69 -2.27 -2.45 -5.25
N THR A 70 -1.70 -3.50 -4.67
CA THR A 70 -1.87 -3.74 -3.23
C THR A 70 -0.92 -2.85 -2.43
N GLY A 71 -1.39 -2.27 -1.33
CA GLY A 71 -0.60 -1.33 -0.54
C GLY A 71 -0.57 -1.64 0.96
N VAL A 72 -0.02 -2.82 1.40
CA VAL A 72 0.66 -3.90 0.68
C VAL A 72 0.25 -5.28 1.21
N THR A 73 0.36 -6.32 0.39
CA THR A 73 0.09 -7.70 0.81
C THR A 73 1.28 -8.33 1.53
N THR A 74 1.01 -9.17 2.54
CA THR A 74 2.06 -9.95 3.24
C THR A 74 2.07 -11.41 2.79
N PRO A 75 3.02 -11.84 1.92
CA PRO A 75 3.11 -13.21 1.44
C PRO A 75 3.99 -14.10 2.34
N LEU A 76 3.86 -13.99 3.68
CA LEU A 76 4.81 -14.64 4.59
C LEU A 76 4.19 -15.71 5.50
N PHE A 77 2.93 -15.52 5.93
CA PHE A 77 2.32 -16.38 6.94
C PHE A 77 0.94 -16.88 6.50
N ARG A 78 -0.09 -16.02 6.56
CA ARG A 78 -1.46 -16.39 6.20
C ARG A 78 -1.64 -16.74 4.72
N TYR A 79 -0.72 -16.29 3.86
CA TYR A 79 -0.67 -16.67 2.46
C TYR A 79 0.64 -17.35 2.12
N HIS A 80 0.56 -18.50 1.48
CA HIS A 80 1.72 -19.07 0.80
C HIS A 80 2.06 -18.21 -0.45
N PRO A 81 3.35 -17.89 -0.72
CA PRO A 81 3.72 -17.01 -1.83
C PRO A 81 3.22 -17.49 -3.21
N ALA A 82 3.07 -18.79 -3.43
CA ALA A 82 2.47 -19.31 -4.66
C ALA A 82 0.99 -18.93 -4.81
N VAL A 83 0.24 -18.83 -3.71
CA VAL A 83 -1.16 -18.39 -3.72
C VAL A 83 -1.24 -16.89 -4.04
N VAL A 84 -0.33 -16.10 -3.50
CA VAL A 84 -0.23 -14.66 -3.84
C VAL A 84 0.12 -14.46 -5.31
N ALA A 85 1.06 -15.25 -5.87
CA ALA A 85 1.38 -15.22 -7.29
C ALA A 85 0.14 -15.59 -8.15
N GLN A 86 -0.66 -16.58 -7.73
CA GLN A 86 -1.90 -16.95 -8.42
C GLN A 86 -2.93 -15.83 -8.37
N ALA A 87 -3.10 -15.17 -7.21
CA ALA A 87 -4.00 -14.02 -7.07
C ALA A 87 -3.56 -12.86 -7.96
N ALA A 88 -2.27 -12.52 -7.96
CA ALA A 88 -1.69 -11.47 -8.79
C ALA A 88 -1.90 -11.74 -10.29
N ALA A 89 -1.63 -12.95 -10.77
CA ALA A 89 -1.87 -13.34 -12.15
C ALA A 89 -3.37 -13.26 -12.53
N THR A 90 -4.25 -13.64 -11.60
CA THR A 90 -5.69 -13.55 -11.80
C THR A 90 -6.16 -12.09 -11.93
N LEU A 91 -5.66 -11.21 -11.04
CA LEU A 91 -5.99 -9.78 -11.06
C LEU A 91 -5.42 -9.08 -12.31
N ASP A 92 -4.21 -9.45 -12.73
CA ASP A 92 -3.64 -8.96 -13.98
C ASP A 92 -4.55 -9.29 -15.18
N ARG A 93 -5.05 -10.53 -15.24
CA ARG A 93 -6.00 -10.94 -16.30
C ARG A 93 -7.34 -10.23 -16.22
N LEU A 94 -7.92 -10.11 -15.02
CA LEU A 94 -9.23 -9.43 -14.83
C LEU A 94 -9.14 -7.94 -15.14
N SER A 95 -8.00 -7.31 -14.84
CA SER A 95 -7.77 -5.90 -15.12
C SER A 95 -7.25 -5.63 -16.54
N GLY A 96 -6.88 -6.67 -17.32
CA GLY A 96 -6.29 -6.49 -18.66
C GLY A 96 -4.86 -5.96 -18.62
N GLY A 97 -4.03 -6.42 -17.68
CA GLY A 97 -2.62 -6.02 -17.54
C GLY A 97 -2.39 -4.76 -16.69
N ARG A 98 -3.38 -4.36 -15.87
CA ARG A 98 -3.33 -3.12 -15.06
C ARG A 98 -3.01 -3.37 -13.58
N PHE A 99 -2.37 -4.49 -13.22
CA PHE A 99 -2.12 -4.86 -11.83
C PHE A 99 -0.64 -4.83 -11.46
N THR A 100 -0.32 -4.26 -10.31
CA THR A 100 0.99 -4.25 -9.65
C THR A 100 0.86 -4.90 -8.28
N LEU A 101 1.78 -5.80 -7.93
CA LEU A 101 1.79 -6.47 -6.63
C LEU A 101 2.69 -5.72 -5.64
N GLY A 102 2.10 -4.95 -4.73
CA GLY A 102 2.82 -4.41 -3.59
C GLY A 102 2.89 -5.45 -2.45
N VAL A 103 4.09 -5.71 -1.93
CA VAL A 103 4.30 -6.68 -0.85
C VAL A 103 5.06 -6.09 0.33
N GLY A 104 4.84 -6.63 1.52
CA GLY A 104 5.48 -6.18 2.75
C GLY A 104 5.73 -7.31 3.75
N THR A 105 6.57 -7.04 4.75
CA THR A 105 6.95 -8.04 5.77
C THR A 105 5.92 -8.22 6.89
N GLY A 106 4.77 -7.57 6.78
CA GLY A 106 3.63 -7.75 7.65
C GLY A 106 3.67 -6.99 8.98
N GLU A 107 2.56 -7.08 9.67
CA GLU A 107 2.30 -6.51 10.99
C GLU A 107 1.53 -7.53 11.84
N ASN A 108 1.82 -7.59 13.13
CA ASN A 108 1.26 -8.62 14.01
C ASN A 108 -0.27 -8.55 14.12
N ILE A 109 -0.85 -7.36 13.91
CA ILE A 109 -2.31 -7.18 13.89
C ILE A 109 -3.02 -7.99 12.79
N ASN A 110 -2.29 -8.43 11.78
CA ASN A 110 -2.83 -9.21 10.67
C ASN A 110 -2.51 -10.71 10.78
N GLU A 111 -1.40 -11.08 11.40
CA GLU A 111 -0.92 -12.45 11.44
C GLU A 111 -1.25 -13.15 12.78
N GLY A 112 -1.10 -12.41 13.89
CA GLY A 112 -1.39 -12.91 15.24
C GLY A 112 -2.83 -13.40 15.45
N PRO A 113 -3.87 -12.71 14.96
CA PRO A 113 -5.25 -13.16 15.07
C PRO A 113 -5.51 -14.54 14.45
N LEU A 114 -4.70 -14.93 13.47
CA LEU A 114 -4.80 -16.22 12.78
C LEU A 114 -3.92 -17.31 13.42
N GLY A 115 -3.32 -17.01 14.58
CA GLY A 115 -2.50 -17.95 15.33
C GLY A 115 -1.06 -18.08 14.85
N TYR A 116 -0.60 -17.20 13.96
CA TYR A 116 0.79 -17.18 13.54
C TYR A 116 1.66 -16.41 14.54
N GLU A 117 2.84 -16.95 14.83
CA GLU A 117 3.89 -16.18 15.49
C GLU A 117 4.41 -15.08 14.56
N PHE A 118 4.67 -13.91 15.14
CA PHE A 118 5.23 -12.78 14.39
C PHE A 118 6.72 -12.62 14.75
N PRO A 119 7.63 -13.24 13.99
CA PRO A 119 9.03 -13.31 14.34
C PRO A 119 9.75 -11.98 14.15
N ALA A 120 11.01 -11.90 14.60
CA ALA A 120 11.86 -10.73 14.44
C ALA A 120 12.04 -10.38 12.95
N TYR A 121 12.34 -9.11 12.68
CA TYR A 121 12.49 -8.59 11.31
C TYR A 121 13.48 -9.40 10.44
N ALA A 122 14.57 -9.91 11.03
CA ALA A 122 15.56 -10.69 10.29
C ALA A 122 14.95 -11.94 9.63
N GLU A 123 14.11 -12.67 10.37
CA GLU A 123 13.41 -13.84 9.84
C GLU A 123 12.35 -13.42 8.81
N ARG A 124 11.56 -12.38 9.09
CA ARG A 124 10.58 -11.87 8.12
C ARG A 124 11.22 -11.44 6.81
N ASN A 125 12.42 -10.86 6.87
CA ASN A 125 13.21 -10.48 5.69
C ASN A 125 13.71 -11.71 4.93
N ALA A 126 14.17 -12.76 5.64
CA ALA A 126 14.59 -14.03 5.01
C ALA A 126 13.40 -14.73 4.33
N ARG A 127 12.24 -14.81 4.97
CA ARG A 127 11.00 -15.32 4.38
C ARG A 127 10.59 -14.51 3.14
N MET A 128 10.70 -13.17 3.18
CA MET A 128 10.39 -12.32 2.04
C MET A 128 11.29 -12.61 0.85
N ARG A 129 12.57 -12.89 1.07
CA ARG A 129 13.51 -13.26 0.01
C ARG A 129 13.08 -14.53 -0.73
N GLU A 130 12.70 -15.59 0.00
CA GLU A 130 12.17 -16.81 -0.61
C GLU A 130 10.82 -16.58 -1.29
N SER A 131 9.95 -15.76 -0.67
CA SER A 131 8.64 -15.41 -1.24
C SER A 131 8.78 -14.70 -2.58
N LEU A 132 9.68 -13.71 -2.69
CA LEU A 132 9.94 -13.00 -3.94
C LEU A 132 10.46 -13.93 -5.04
N GLN A 133 11.35 -14.89 -4.70
CA GLN A 133 11.82 -15.89 -5.64
C GLN A 133 10.69 -16.76 -6.18
N ILE A 134 9.83 -17.26 -5.29
CA ILE A 134 8.70 -18.14 -5.68
C ILE A 134 7.70 -17.35 -6.54
N MET A 135 7.31 -16.16 -6.10
CA MET A 135 6.33 -15.34 -6.83
C MET A 135 6.84 -14.97 -8.22
N ARG A 136 8.09 -14.47 -8.35
CA ARG A 136 8.66 -14.09 -9.64
C ARG A 136 8.69 -15.27 -10.61
N ARG A 137 9.27 -16.39 -10.20
CA ARG A 137 9.40 -17.58 -11.05
C ARG A 137 8.05 -18.14 -11.51
N LEU A 138 7.04 -18.13 -10.63
CA LEU A 138 5.69 -18.56 -11.01
C LEU A 138 5.01 -17.57 -11.96
N LEU A 139 5.14 -16.26 -11.73
CA LEU A 139 4.60 -15.22 -12.61
C LEU A 139 5.28 -15.23 -13.98
N ASP A 140 6.56 -15.59 -14.06
CA ASP A 140 7.32 -15.78 -15.31
C ASP A 140 6.97 -17.11 -16.04
N GLY A 141 6.01 -17.90 -15.49
CA GLY A 141 5.46 -19.09 -16.13
C GLY A 141 6.22 -20.37 -15.87
N GLU A 142 7.17 -20.37 -14.93
CA GLU A 142 7.95 -21.57 -14.58
C GLU A 142 7.07 -22.65 -13.90
N LYS A 143 7.41 -23.90 -14.16
CA LYS A 143 6.95 -25.04 -13.36
C LYS A 143 7.95 -25.28 -12.25
N LEU A 144 7.65 -24.80 -11.04
CA LEU A 144 8.57 -24.62 -9.95
C LEU A 144 8.51 -25.77 -8.92
N THR A 145 9.64 -26.42 -8.71
CA THR A 145 9.94 -27.15 -7.47
C THR A 145 10.95 -26.33 -6.69
N PHE A 146 10.58 -25.92 -5.48
CA PHE A 146 11.37 -25.08 -4.59
C PHE A 146 11.49 -25.79 -3.23
N ASP A 147 12.69 -25.87 -2.67
CA ASP A 147 12.97 -26.45 -1.36
C ASP A 147 13.79 -25.44 -0.56
N GLY A 148 13.10 -24.48 0.07
CA GLY A 148 13.68 -23.43 0.88
C GLY A 148 13.66 -23.77 2.37
N GLU A 149 14.14 -22.84 3.17
CA GLU A 149 14.08 -22.91 4.64
C GLU A 149 12.65 -22.75 5.13
N TYR A 150 11.88 -21.85 4.50
CA TYR A 150 10.53 -21.45 4.96
C TYR A 150 9.42 -21.97 4.06
N TYR A 151 9.67 -22.12 2.76
CA TYR A 151 8.63 -22.52 1.80
C TYR A 151 9.10 -23.67 0.93
N ARG A 152 8.11 -24.50 0.52
CA ARG A 152 8.32 -25.60 -0.42
C ARG A 152 7.24 -25.61 -1.48
N THR A 153 7.62 -25.95 -2.71
CA THR A 153 6.67 -26.26 -3.78
C THR A 153 7.11 -27.54 -4.50
N ASP A 154 6.15 -28.33 -4.96
CA ASP A 154 6.40 -29.48 -5.83
C ASP A 154 5.66 -29.26 -7.16
N ARG A 155 6.43 -28.99 -8.23
CA ARG A 155 5.93 -28.79 -9.59
C ARG A 155 4.77 -27.79 -9.69
N ALA A 156 4.77 -26.76 -8.84
CA ALA A 156 3.77 -25.71 -8.87
C ALA A 156 3.86 -24.92 -10.18
N LYS A 157 2.71 -24.58 -10.76
CA LYS A 157 2.61 -23.80 -12.00
C LYS A 157 1.31 -23.00 -12.03
N LEU A 158 1.36 -21.80 -12.57
CA LEU A 158 0.16 -21.01 -12.86
C LEU A 158 -0.42 -21.45 -14.21
N TYR A 159 -1.65 -21.96 -14.21
CA TYR A 159 -2.35 -22.40 -15.43
C TYR A 159 -3.21 -21.29 -16.05
N SER A 160 -3.33 -20.14 -15.36
CA SER A 160 -3.83 -18.87 -15.91
C SER A 160 -2.74 -17.82 -15.70
N PRO A 161 -1.65 -17.84 -16.51
CA PRO A 161 -0.56 -16.89 -16.36
C PRO A 161 -1.04 -15.47 -16.64
N PRO A 162 -0.35 -14.42 -16.14
CA PRO A 162 -0.68 -13.03 -16.45
C PRO A 162 -0.52 -12.72 -17.94
N PHE A 163 -1.05 -11.60 -18.41
CA PHE A 163 -0.87 -11.16 -19.80
C PHE A 163 0.56 -10.70 -20.09
N GLY A 164 1.23 -10.14 -19.09
CA GLY A 164 2.60 -9.65 -19.18
C GLY A 164 3.31 -9.75 -17.84
N PRO A 165 4.51 -9.17 -17.72
CA PRO A 165 5.22 -9.10 -16.46
C PRO A 165 4.41 -8.32 -15.42
N VAL A 166 4.06 -8.96 -14.30
CA VAL A 166 3.43 -8.27 -13.14
C VAL A 166 4.53 -7.62 -12.32
N PRO A 167 4.57 -6.28 -12.19
CA PRO A 167 5.53 -5.63 -11.31
C PRO A 167 5.32 -6.03 -9.85
N ILE A 168 6.43 -6.28 -9.13
CA ILE A 168 6.42 -6.50 -7.68
C ILE A 168 7.16 -5.34 -7.03
N LEU A 169 6.48 -4.58 -6.14
CA LEU A 169 7.06 -3.51 -5.35
C LEU A 169 7.14 -3.94 -3.88
N LEU A 170 8.28 -3.74 -3.24
CA LEU A 170 8.47 -4.10 -1.83
C LEU A 170 8.32 -2.89 -0.92
N ALA A 171 7.54 -3.02 0.15
CA ALA A 171 7.42 -1.98 1.17
C ALA A 171 8.76 -1.76 1.90
N ALA A 172 9.25 -0.53 1.90
CA ALA A 172 10.51 -0.17 2.53
C ALA A 172 10.39 1.15 3.33
N GLY A 173 10.68 1.07 4.62
CA GLY A 173 10.82 2.22 5.52
C GLY A 173 12.26 2.45 5.98
N GLY A 174 13.23 1.70 5.43
CA GLY A 174 14.64 1.80 5.80
C GLY A 174 15.57 1.02 4.89
N PRO A 175 16.90 1.15 5.09
CA PRO A 175 17.91 0.71 4.12
C PRO A 175 17.92 -0.80 3.86
N LYS A 176 17.64 -1.64 4.85
CA LYS A 176 17.64 -3.10 4.67
C LYS A 176 16.52 -3.58 3.73
N SER A 177 15.31 -3.05 3.89
CA SER A 177 14.19 -3.38 3.00
C SER A 177 14.39 -2.76 1.62
N ALA A 178 14.94 -1.55 1.55
CA ALA A 178 15.23 -0.88 0.29
C ALA A 178 16.31 -1.62 -0.52
N GLN A 179 17.35 -2.12 0.16
CA GLN A 179 18.37 -2.96 -0.47
C GLN A 179 17.74 -4.26 -1.02
N LEU A 180 16.92 -4.96 -0.23
CA LEU A 180 16.24 -6.17 -0.70
C LEU A 180 15.34 -5.87 -1.91
N ALA A 181 14.65 -4.72 -1.92
CA ALA A 181 13.82 -4.31 -3.05
C ALA A 181 14.66 -4.10 -4.31
N GLY A 182 15.81 -3.43 -4.22
CA GLY A 182 16.72 -3.23 -5.35
C GLY A 182 17.32 -4.54 -5.89
N GLU A 183 17.58 -5.51 -5.01
CA GLU A 183 18.12 -6.83 -5.40
C GLU A 183 17.07 -7.74 -6.06
N MET A 184 15.77 -7.65 -5.70
CA MET A 184 14.81 -8.71 -6.00
C MET A 184 13.43 -8.25 -6.46
N ALA A 185 13.13 -6.96 -6.42
CA ALA A 185 11.85 -6.40 -6.83
C ALA A 185 12.03 -5.34 -7.94
N GLN A 186 10.94 -4.85 -8.52
CA GLN A 186 10.98 -3.79 -9.52
C GLN A 186 10.92 -2.39 -8.90
N GLY A 187 10.88 -2.30 -7.57
CA GLY A 187 10.87 -1.01 -6.88
C GLY A 187 10.34 -1.10 -5.46
N VAL A 188 9.97 0.05 -4.91
CA VAL A 188 9.49 0.18 -3.53
C VAL A 188 8.11 0.82 -3.42
N VAL A 189 7.42 0.47 -2.33
CA VAL A 189 6.34 1.26 -1.73
C VAL A 189 6.88 1.90 -0.46
N THR A 190 6.84 3.23 -0.33
CA THR A 190 7.37 3.92 0.85
C THR A 190 6.47 5.03 1.36
N SER A 191 6.34 5.14 2.68
CA SER A 191 5.63 6.24 3.33
C SER A 191 6.58 7.40 3.57
N VAL A 192 6.23 8.58 3.05
CA VAL A 192 7.07 9.77 3.05
C VAL A 192 6.55 10.80 4.04
N LYS A 193 7.22 10.97 5.16
CA LYS A 193 7.03 12.09 6.08
C LYS A 193 7.93 13.25 5.68
N ASP A 194 9.22 12.99 5.53
CA ASP A 194 10.24 13.90 5.07
C ASP A 194 10.90 13.34 3.80
N PRO A 195 10.87 14.08 2.67
CA PRO A 195 11.44 13.63 1.40
C PRO A 195 12.95 13.42 1.45
N GLN A 196 13.70 14.27 2.17
CA GLN A 196 15.14 14.16 2.28
C GLN A 196 15.54 12.91 3.07
N GLU A 197 14.93 12.69 4.24
CA GLU A 197 15.15 11.48 5.03
C GLU A 197 14.80 10.21 4.23
N THR A 198 13.69 10.25 3.48
CA THR A 198 13.26 9.12 2.63
C THR A 198 14.26 8.86 1.51
N ARG A 199 14.80 9.92 0.89
CA ARG A 199 15.85 9.80 -0.13
C ARG A 199 17.07 9.07 0.42
N GLU A 200 17.60 9.50 1.55
CA GLU A 200 18.82 8.95 2.15
C GLU A 200 18.63 7.50 2.65
N ARG A 201 17.47 7.21 3.26
CA ARG A 201 17.23 5.92 3.92
C ARG A 201 16.62 4.85 3.03
N VAL A 202 15.95 5.25 1.96
CA VAL A 202 15.19 4.32 1.09
C VAL A 202 15.65 4.40 -0.36
N ILE A 203 15.63 5.60 -0.97
CA ILE A 203 15.85 5.71 -2.42
C ILE A 203 17.32 5.44 -2.80
N GLU A 204 18.27 6.00 -2.07
CA GLU A 204 19.69 5.75 -2.34
C GLU A 204 20.09 4.29 -2.14
N PRO A 205 19.76 3.62 -1.00
CA PRO A 205 20.02 2.19 -0.85
C PRO A 205 19.32 1.31 -1.91
N LEU A 206 18.10 1.67 -2.32
CA LEU A 206 17.37 1.01 -3.39
C LEU A 206 18.15 1.06 -4.72
N ARG A 207 18.52 2.27 -5.15
CA ARG A 207 19.22 2.51 -6.43
C ARG A 207 20.61 1.87 -6.44
N ILE A 208 21.34 1.92 -5.33
CA ILE A 208 22.63 1.25 -5.21
C ILE A 208 22.48 -0.26 -5.40
N ALA A 209 21.47 -0.87 -4.80
CA ALA A 209 21.22 -2.32 -4.89
C ALA A 209 20.67 -2.74 -6.25
N ALA A 210 19.85 -1.91 -6.91
CA ALA A 210 19.31 -2.15 -8.25
C ALA A 210 20.38 -2.03 -9.36
N GLY A 211 21.50 -1.34 -9.09
CA GLY A 211 22.60 -1.20 -10.06
C GLY A 211 22.22 -0.32 -11.27
N SER A 212 22.12 -0.93 -12.45
CA SER A 212 21.76 -0.22 -13.69
C SER A 212 20.24 -0.11 -13.93
N ASP A 213 19.45 -0.84 -13.16
CA ASP A 213 18.00 -0.82 -13.30
C ASP A 213 17.45 0.49 -12.70
N ASP A 214 16.35 0.97 -13.26
CA ASP A 214 15.65 2.16 -12.76
C ASP A 214 14.41 1.70 -11.95
N PRO A 215 14.54 1.52 -10.63
CA PRO A 215 13.49 0.96 -9.81
C PRO A 215 12.35 1.95 -9.59
N THR A 216 11.11 1.47 -9.72
CA THR A 216 9.90 2.26 -9.48
C THR A 216 9.78 2.70 -8.03
N VAL A 217 9.50 3.97 -7.81
CA VAL A 217 9.23 4.56 -6.49
C VAL A 217 7.76 4.92 -6.38
N LEU A 218 7.00 4.12 -5.60
CA LEU A 218 5.64 4.44 -5.18
C LEU A 218 5.71 5.09 -3.80
N ALA A 219 5.46 6.40 -3.75
CA ALA A 219 5.50 7.20 -2.54
C ALA A 219 4.09 7.45 -2.01
N THR A 220 3.86 7.25 -0.72
CA THR A 220 2.60 7.58 -0.05
C THR A 220 2.81 8.64 1.01
N ARG A 221 1.82 9.51 1.24
CA ARG A 221 1.80 10.45 2.35
C ARG A 221 0.47 10.37 3.10
N TRP A 222 0.57 10.17 4.42
CA TRP A 222 -0.58 10.19 5.30
C TRP A 222 -1.05 11.61 5.56
N SER A 223 -2.29 11.90 5.20
CA SER A 223 -2.88 13.22 5.34
C SER A 223 -4.33 13.11 5.83
N LEU A 224 -4.82 14.21 6.36
CA LEU A 224 -6.21 14.41 6.76
C LEU A 224 -6.75 15.62 6.01
N PHE A 225 -7.88 15.47 5.33
CA PHE A 225 -8.60 16.59 4.74
C PHE A 225 -9.78 16.97 5.63
N ALA A 226 -9.69 18.13 6.28
CA ALA A 226 -10.69 18.59 7.24
C ALA A 226 -10.63 20.10 7.41
N ALA A 227 -11.78 20.73 7.67
CA ALA A 227 -11.88 22.17 7.86
C ALA A 227 -11.32 22.66 9.22
N ASN A 228 -11.24 21.77 10.22
CA ASN A 228 -10.78 22.06 11.58
C ASN A 228 -10.39 20.76 12.32
N ASP A 229 -9.82 20.90 13.52
CA ASP A 229 -9.33 19.78 14.33
C ASP A 229 -10.42 18.81 14.77
N GLU A 230 -11.68 19.26 14.96
CA GLU A 230 -12.77 18.37 15.33
C GLU A 230 -13.17 17.44 14.17
N GLU A 231 -13.29 18.01 12.98
CA GLU A 231 -13.53 17.26 11.75
C GLU A 231 -12.35 16.32 11.42
N ALA A 232 -11.11 16.80 11.62
CA ALA A 232 -9.90 15.99 11.45
C ALA A 232 -9.89 14.79 12.40
N TRP A 233 -10.30 14.98 13.65
CA TRP A 233 -10.38 13.91 14.64
C TRP A 233 -11.43 12.85 14.25
N GLU A 234 -12.57 13.28 13.75
CA GLU A 234 -13.62 12.39 13.26
C GLU A 234 -13.16 11.63 12.01
N ALA A 235 -12.55 12.30 11.03
CA ALA A 235 -12.01 11.68 9.82
C ALA A 235 -10.88 10.66 10.13
N LEU A 236 -10.13 10.88 11.22
CA LEU A 236 -9.04 10.00 11.65
C LEU A 236 -9.53 8.73 12.36
N HIS A 237 -10.82 8.61 12.65
CA HIS A 237 -11.39 7.57 13.51
C HIS A 237 -10.80 6.18 13.24
N SER A 238 -10.91 5.66 12.04
CA SER A 238 -10.42 4.32 11.66
C SER A 238 -8.89 4.19 11.60
N TRP A 239 -8.17 5.30 11.62
CA TRP A 239 -6.71 5.34 11.42
C TRP A 239 -5.91 5.69 12.67
N ARG A 240 -6.56 6.13 13.76
CA ARG A 240 -5.84 6.60 14.96
C ARG A 240 -4.98 5.52 15.59
N GLY A 241 -5.39 4.25 15.53
CA GLY A 241 -4.62 3.10 16.01
C GLY A 241 -3.31 2.85 15.25
N LEU A 242 -3.21 3.27 13.98
CA LEU A 242 -2.01 3.13 13.15
C LEU A 242 -0.76 3.77 13.79
N ARG A 243 -0.94 4.84 14.57
CA ARG A 243 0.16 5.56 15.24
C ARG A 243 0.18 5.34 16.74
N ALA A 244 -0.62 4.41 17.28
CA ALA A 244 -0.63 4.07 18.70
C ALA A 244 0.70 3.45 19.13
N PRO A 245 1.13 3.69 20.40
CA PRO A 245 2.29 3.01 20.99
C PRO A 245 2.14 1.48 20.92
N GLY A 246 3.24 0.77 20.63
CA GLY A 246 3.26 -0.69 20.59
C GLY A 246 2.41 -1.33 19.48
N ARG A 247 2.14 -0.58 18.38
CA ARG A 247 1.31 -1.09 17.27
C ARG A 247 1.90 -2.33 16.59
N LEU A 248 3.24 -2.48 16.59
CA LEU A 248 3.91 -3.60 15.92
C LEU A 248 3.70 -4.93 16.65
N GLU A 249 3.45 -4.86 17.96
CA GLU A 249 3.23 -6.02 18.83
C GLU A 249 1.74 -6.34 19.03
N ALA A 250 0.87 -5.37 18.76
CA ALA A 250 -0.58 -5.53 18.99
C ALA A 250 -1.19 -6.56 18.01
N VAL A 251 -2.13 -7.33 18.55
CA VAL A 251 -2.93 -8.34 17.82
C VAL A 251 -4.39 -7.90 17.73
N ASP A 252 -4.86 -7.16 18.74
CA ASP A 252 -6.25 -6.74 18.89
C ASP A 252 -6.41 -5.24 18.58
N PRO A 253 -7.27 -4.86 17.63
CA PRO A 253 -7.61 -3.48 17.33
C PRO A 253 -8.13 -2.68 18.53
N ALA A 254 -8.86 -3.32 19.49
CA ALA A 254 -9.31 -2.67 20.70
C ALA A 254 -8.14 -2.13 21.53
N THR A 255 -7.06 -2.91 21.64
CA THR A 255 -5.84 -2.48 22.35
C THR A 255 -5.21 -1.25 21.68
N LEU A 256 -5.23 -1.17 20.35
CA LEU A 256 -4.68 -0.01 19.62
C LEU A 256 -5.57 1.22 19.79
N ARG A 257 -6.90 1.05 19.78
CA ARG A 257 -7.85 2.13 20.03
C ARG A 257 -7.64 2.70 21.43
N GLU A 258 -7.62 1.86 22.46
CA GLU A 258 -7.40 2.27 23.85
C GLU A 258 -6.10 3.06 24.00
N ARG A 259 -4.98 2.57 23.46
CA ARG A 259 -3.68 3.26 23.50
C ARG A 259 -3.67 4.57 22.72
N ALA A 260 -4.41 4.66 21.62
CA ALA A 260 -4.55 5.91 20.86
C ALA A 260 -5.40 6.93 21.61
N ASP A 261 -6.48 6.48 22.29
CA ASP A 261 -7.40 7.32 23.04
C ASP A 261 -6.79 7.85 24.36
N GLU A 262 -5.73 7.21 24.88
CA GLU A 262 -4.94 7.71 26.02
C GLU A 262 -4.03 8.89 25.64
N LEU A 263 -3.75 9.11 24.35
CA LEU A 263 -2.91 10.22 23.90
C LEU A 263 -3.73 11.51 23.76
N PRO A 264 -3.12 12.70 24.01
CA PRO A 264 -3.75 13.96 23.66
C PRO A 264 -4.09 14.05 22.19
N ARG A 265 -5.29 14.53 21.83
CA ARG A 265 -5.74 14.69 20.44
C ARG A 265 -4.72 15.43 19.58
N GLU A 266 -4.17 16.53 20.08
CA GLU A 266 -3.14 17.34 19.39
C GLU A 266 -1.91 16.50 19.04
N GLU A 267 -1.47 15.60 19.95
CA GLU A 267 -0.33 14.71 19.68
C GLU A 267 -0.65 13.72 18.57
N VAL A 268 -1.86 13.16 18.56
CA VAL A 268 -2.28 12.19 17.53
C VAL A 268 -2.41 12.89 16.19
N LEU A 269 -3.10 14.04 16.10
CA LEU A 269 -3.28 14.81 14.88
C LEU A 269 -1.93 15.30 14.32
N GLY A 270 -1.00 15.74 15.17
CA GLY A 270 0.34 16.18 14.77
C GLY A 270 1.22 15.10 14.11
N ARG A 271 0.77 13.85 14.11
CA ARG A 271 1.44 12.74 13.40
C ARG A 271 1.04 12.61 11.94
N TYR A 272 0.06 13.41 11.49
CA TYR A 272 -0.48 13.43 10.13
C TYR A 272 -0.30 14.81 9.49
N THR A 273 -0.35 14.86 8.16
CA THR A 273 -0.39 16.13 7.43
C THR A 273 -1.84 16.58 7.34
N LEU A 274 -2.21 17.65 8.05
CA LEU A 274 -3.54 18.22 8.00
C LEU A 274 -3.60 19.27 6.88
N VAL A 275 -4.62 19.19 6.02
CA VAL A 275 -4.89 20.10 4.90
C VAL A 275 -6.39 20.38 4.82
N ASN A 276 -6.77 21.57 4.36
CA ASN A 276 -8.17 21.99 4.31
C ASN A 276 -8.63 22.50 2.93
N ASP A 277 -7.72 22.69 1.98
CA ASP A 277 -8.02 23.10 0.62
C ASP A 277 -7.07 22.48 -0.42
N ALA A 278 -7.38 22.70 -1.72
CA ALA A 278 -6.60 22.16 -2.82
C ALA A 278 -5.17 22.69 -2.86
N SER A 279 -4.93 23.95 -2.50
CA SER A 279 -3.59 24.57 -2.52
C SER A 279 -2.69 23.97 -1.46
N GLU A 280 -3.21 23.66 -0.28
CA GLU A 280 -2.49 22.96 0.78
C GLU A 280 -2.19 21.51 0.40
N ILE A 281 -3.13 20.82 -0.29
CA ILE A 281 -2.86 19.48 -0.83
C ILE A 281 -1.70 19.54 -1.84
N VAL A 282 -1.74 20.50 -2.78
CA VAL A 282 -0.64 20.68 -3.75
C VAL A 282 0.68 20.92 -3.03
N ALA A 283 0.71 21.84 -2.06
CA ALA A 283 1.92 22.16 -1.28
C ALA A 283 2.46 20.93 -0.54
N ALA A 284 1.59 20.13 0.06
CA ALA A 284 1.96 18.92 0.80
C ALA A 284 2.52 17.80 -0.10
N TYR A 285 2.00 17.65 -1.33
CA TYR A 285 2.37 16.55 -2.22
C TYR A 285 3.42 16.90 -3.27
N ARG A 286 3.60 18.20 -3.61
CA ARG A 286 4.64 18.70 -4.54
C ARG A 286 6.03 18.12 -4.25
N PRO A 287 6.54 18.08 -2.99
CA PRO A 287 7.89 17.57 -2.71
C PRO A 287 8.06 16.07 -3.03
N LEU A 288 6.98 15.28 -3.09
CA LEU A 288 7.07 13.89 -3.51
C LEU A 288 7.38 13.77 -5.01
N VAL A 289 6.90 14.75 -5.79
CA VAL A 289 7.17 14.84 -7.23
C VAL A 289 8.53 15.47 -7.47
N THR A 290 8.78 16.69 -6.94
CA THR A 290 9.95 17.51 -7.28
C THR A 290 11.22 17.08 -6.56
N ASP A 291 11.14 16.80 -5.26
CA ASP A 291 12.32 16.58 -4.43
C ASP A 291 12.66 15.09 -4.34
N LEU A 292 11.65 14.23 -4.20
CA LEU A 292 11.84 12.78 -4.15
C LEU A 292 11.98 12.17 -5.55
N GLY A 293 11.26 12.71 -6.55
CA GLY A 293 11.19 12.16 -7.91
C GLY A 293 10.44 10.83 -7.96
N ALA A 294 9.31 10.75 -7.24
CA ALA A 294 8.50 9.53 -7.21
C ALA A 294 7.81 9.29 -8.57
N ASP A 295 7.80 8.03 -9.02
CA ASP A 295 7.11 7.60 -10.23
C ASP A 295 5.59 7.54 -10.01
N ILE A 296 5.18 7.16 -8.81
CA ILE A 296 3.79 7.07 -8.39
C ILE A 296 3.64 7.79 -7.04
N VAL A 297 2.73 8.76 -6.99
CA VAL A 297 2.38 9.48 -5.76
C VAL A 297 0.97 9.10 -5.32
N THR A 298 0.84 8.54 -4.13
CA THR A 298 -0.43 8.06 -3.58
C THR A 298 -0.98 9.05 -2.56
N PHE A 299 -2.21 9.52 -2.79
CA PHE A 299 -2.99 10.32 -1.85
C PHE A 299 -3.62 9.40 -0.80
N GLN A 300 -2.89 9.16 0.29
CA GLN A 300 -3.38 8.40 1.44
C GLN A 300 -4.01 9.39 2.42
N MET A 301 -5.25 9.79 2.10
CA MET A 301 -5.97 10.87 2.79
C MET A 301 -7.29 10.37 3.35
N ALA A 302 -7.49 10.58 4.66
CA ALA A 302 -8.78 10.38 5.30
C ALA A 302 -9.62 11.67 5.24
N SER A 303 -10.92 11.50 4.99
CA SER A 303 -11.93 12.55 4.95
C SER A 303 -13.28 11.98 5.37
N LEU A 304 -14.20 12.82 5.82
CA LEU A 304 -15.59 12.42 6.09
C LEU A 304 -16.41 12.24 4.81
N ASP A 305 -16.06 12.98 3.73
CA ASP A 305 -16.66 12.82 2.39
C ASP A 305 -15.58 12.47 1.38
N GLN A 306 -15.29 11.19 1.29
CA GLN A 306 -14.25 10.69 0.39
C GLN A 306 -14.59 10.91 -1.10
N PRO A 307 -15.82 10.70 -1.59
CA PRO A 307 -16.20 11.04 -2.95
C PRO A 307 -15.98 12.50 -3.33
N ALA A 308 -16.31 13.44 -2.44
CA ALA A 308 -16.05 14.87 -2.69
C ALA A 308 -14.56 15.17 -2.74
N LEU A 309 -13.76 14.61 -1.83
CA LEU A 309 -12.30 14.75 -1.83
C LEU A 309 -11.66 14.20 -3.12
N ILE A 310 -12.08 13.01 -3.59
CA ILE A 310 -11.58 12.45 -4.85
C ILE A 310 -11.83 13.41 -6.02
N ARG A 311 -13.03 13.99 -6.12
CA ARG A 311 -13.38 14.95 -7.18
C ARG A 311 -12.58 16.26 -7.06
N LEU A 312 -12.40 16.78 -5.85
CA LEU A 312 -11.58 17.98 -5.59
C LEU A 312 -10.13 17.75 -6.05
N ILE A 313 -9.53 16.62 -5.67
CA ILE A 313 -8.17 16.31 -6.08
C ILE A 313 -8.10 16.21 -7.62
N GLY A 314 -9.06 15.53 -8.25
CA GLY A 314 -9.10 15.40 -9.71
C GLY A 314 -9.20 16.72 -10.45
N SER A 315 -10.06 17.64 -9.98
CA SER A 315 -10.33 18.91 -10.66
C SER A 315 -9.31 20.01 -10.39
N GLU A 316 -8.73 20.06 -9.20
CA GLU A 316 -7.91 21.18 -8.77
C GLU A 316 -6.44 20.80 -8.48
N VAL A 317 -6.18 19.61 -7.93
CA VAL A 317 -4.82 19.22 -7.50
C VAL A 317 -4.03 18.53 -8.61
N LEU A 318 -4.63 17.52 -9.28
CA LEU A 318 -3.93 16.76 -10.33
C LEU A 318 -3.44 17.64 -11.49
N PRO A 319 -4.20 18.64 -12.01
CA PRO A 319 -3.69 19.51 -13.08
C PRO A 319 -2.42 20.25 -12.67
N GLU A 320 -2.36 20.78 -11.44
CA GLU A 320 -1.17 21.49 -10.95
C GLU A 320 0.04 20.54 -10.79
N LEU A 321 -0.15 19.41 -10.13
CA LEU A 321 0.96 18.47 -9.91
C LEU A 321 1.48 17.83 -11.20
N ARG A 322 0.62 17.68 -12.23
CA ARG A 322 1.03 17.18 -13.56
C ARG A 322 1.78 18.23 -14.38
N SER A 323 1.69 19.50 -14.03
CA SER A 323 2.42 20.59 -14.68
C SER A 323 3.87 20.74 -14.22
N LEU A 324 4.29 20.00 -13.17
CA LEU A 324 5.65 20.00 -12.62
C LEU A 324 6.56 19.12 -13.44
#